data_ee5f3e24a8a6ef59f3fc83ddd89b1f7a
#
_entry.id   ee5f3e24a8a6ef59f3fc83ddd89b1f7a
#
_cell.length_a   1.000
_cell.length_b   1.000
_cell.length_c   1.000
_cell.angle_alpha   90.00
_cell.angle_beta   90.00
_cell.angle_gamma   90.00
#
_symmetry.space_group_name_H-M   'P 1'
#
loop_
_entity.id
_entity.type
_entity.pdbx_description
1 polymer ?
#
loop_
_entity_poly.entity_id
_entity_poly.type
_entity_poly.pdbx_seq_one_letter_code
_entity_poly.pdbx_strand_id
1 'polypeptide(L)'
;MAKGPQKAKEAESEEEAPAKKKGSKLLIIIIAVVILLGGGGAAWFFLMNKPSGAEPAAPKVEAPKPPIFMSLETFTVNLQGGSSYLQLNIDLRVSGDKVIDAIKLHMPEIRNGILLLLSSKSVTDLSTVAGKQKLGEEIRAQVNKLIALQDPKHGVLGVFFTSFVIQ
;
A
#
# COMPACT_ATOMS: atom_id res chain seq x y z
N MET A 1 35.19 65.75 9.68
CA MET A 1 36.43 65.96 8.96
C MET A 1 36.39 65.05 7.75
N ALA A 2 36.07 65.59 6.62
CA ALA A 2 36.93 66.04 5.53
C ALA A 2 37.39 64.79 4.75
N LYS A 3 37.23 64.53 3.52
CA LYS A 3 36.96 65.33 2.32
C LYS A 3 37.16 64.40 1.12
N GLY A 4 36.26 64.37 0.19
CA GLY A 4 36.51 63.85 -1.15
C GLY A 4 37.59 64.73 -1.91
N PRO A 5 37.62 64.78 -3.20
CA PRO A 5 36.73 64.39 -4.28
C PRO A 5 37.45 64.00 -5.61
N GLN A 6 36.66 63.62 -6.65
CA GLN A 6 36.78 64.05 -8.07
C GLN A 6 37.98 63.53 -8.88
N LYS A 7 37.95 63.24 -10.15
CA LYS A 7 37.18 63.69 -11.33
C LYS A 7 37.70 62.91 -12.56
N ALA A 8 36.86 62.40 -13.36
CA ALA A 8 36.55 62.77 -14.73
C ALA A 8 37.71 62.87 -15.74
N LYS A 9 37.49 62.28 -16.87
CA LYS A 9 37.41 62.78 -18.26
C LYS A 9 37.74 61.66 -19.21
N GLU A 10 36.87 61.26 -20.04
CA GLU A 10 36.41 61.85 -21.31
C GLU A 10 37.46 61.85 -22.41
N ALA A 11 37.04 61.34 -23.46
CA ALA A 11 37.27 61.68 -24.90
C ALA A 11 37.68 60.41 -25.66
N GLU A 12 36.88 59.93 -26.51
CA GLU A 12 36.47 60.39 -27.85
C GLU A 12 37.29 59.75 -28.96
N SER A 13 36.51 59.16 -29.83
CA SER A 13 36.61 59.20 -31.29
C SER A 13 37.74 58.45 -31.99
N GLU A 14 37.43 57.53 -32.84
CA GLU A 14 37.26 57.69 -34.29
C GLU A 14 37.04 56.28 -34.94
N GLU A 15 35.99 56.13 -35.58
CA GLU A 15 35.65 55.72 -36.93
C GLU A 15 36.83 55.20 -37.79
N GLU A 16 36.69 53.90 -38.16
CA GLU A 16 37.01 53.47 -39.54
C GLU A 16 36.40 52.07 -39.84
N ALA A 17 35.46 52.07 -40.77
CA ALA A 17 35.14 50.93 -41.60
C ALA A 17 35.86 51.08 -42.93
N PRO A 18 35.89 50.12 -43.87
CA PRO A 18 35.54 48.70 -43.85
C PRO A 18 36.64 47.84 -44.49
N ALA A 19 36.77 46.60 -44.00
CA ALA A 19 37.52 45.62 -44.80
C ALA A 19 36.59 44.39 -45.06
N LYS A 20 36.21 44.28 -46.32
CA LYS A 20 35.58 43.11 -46.92
C LYS A 20 36.34 41.82 -46.61
N LYS A 21 35.82 40.99 -45.76
CA LYS A 21 36.29 39.58 -45.63
C LYS A 21 35.31 38.63 -46.28
N LYS A 22 35.69 38.17 -47.44
CA LYS A 22 35.09 37.06 -48.19
C LYS A 22 35.28 35.69 -47.47
N GLY A 23 35.11 35.62 -46.19
CA GLY A 23 35.26 34.38 -45.44
C GLY A 23 34.02 33.99 -44.64
N SER A 24 33.09 34.95 -44.44
CA SER A 24 31.94 34.76 -43.55
C SER A 24 30.89 33.77 -44.07
N LYS A 25 30.75 33.67 -45.40
CA LYS A 25 29.75 32.74 -45.98
C LYS A 25 30.16 31.28 -45.84
N LEU A 26 31.47 31.01 -45.94
CA LEU A 26 32.00 29.65 -45.83
C LEU A 26 31.91 29.17 -44.36
N LEU A 27 32.13 30.06 -43.42
CA LEU A 27 32.00 29.76 -41.99
C LEU A 27 30.53 29.55 -41.57
N ILE A 28 29.60 30.32 -42.13
CA ILE A 28 28.16 30.14 -41.92
C ILE A 28 27.69 28.81 -42.52
N ILE A 29 28.20 28.41 -43.71
CA ILE A 29 27.86 27.14 -44.34
C ILE A 29 28.38 25.97 -43.49
N ILE A 30 29.62 26.08 -42.96
CA ILE A 30 30.20 25.04 -42.09
C ILE A 30 29.38 24.89 -40.81
N ILE A 31 29.00 26.01 -40.18
CA ILE A 31 28.15 25.99 -38.96
C ILE A 31 26.76 25.40 -39.28
N ALA A 32 26.17 25.78 -40.41
CA ALA A 32 24.87 25.22 -40.83
C ALA A 32 24.93 23.70 -41.09
N VAL A 33 26.01 23.22 -41.73
CA VAL A 33 26.24 21.80 -41.96
C VAL A 33 26.47 21.03 -40.66
N VAL A 34 27.23 21.62 -39.70
CA VAL A 34 27.45 21.00 -38.39
C VAL A 34 26.14 20.92 -37.57
N ILE A 35 25.30 21.96 -37.66
CA ILE A 35 23.97 21.94 -36.99
C ILE A 35 23.05 20.92 -37.67
N LEU A 36 23.10 20.79 -38.99
CA LEU A 36 22.26 19.85 -39.75
C LEU A 36 22.68 18.39 -39.52
N LEU A 37 23.98 18.12 -39.45
CA LEU A 37 24.51 16.81 -39.14
C LEU A 37 24.42 16.45 -37.67
N GLY A 38 24.66 17.41 -36.78
CA GLY A 38 24.54 17.19 -35.33
C GLY A 38 23.08 17.15 -34.84
N GLY A 39 22.25 18.06 -35.34
CA GLY A 39 20.83 18.12 -35.00
C GLY A 39 20.01 16.97 -35.59
N GLY A 40 20.30 16.56 -36.83
CA GLY A 40 19.63 15.41 -37.48
C GLY A 40 20.01 14.09 -36.82
N GLY A 41 21.27 13.91 -36.43
CA GLY A 41 21.74 12.72 -35.73
C GLY A 41 21.14 12.58 -34.32
N ALA A 42 21.04 13.67 -33.59
CA ALA A 42 20.42 13.66 -32.27
C ALA A 42 18.91 13.42 -32.33
N ALA A 43 18.22 14.02 -33.31
CA ALA A 43 16.78 13.76 -33.51
C ALA A 43 16.52 12.32 -33.96
N TRP A 44 17.34 11.77 -34.86
CA TRP A 44 17.25 10.37 -35.28
C TRP A 44 17.55 9.43 -34.12
N PHE A 45 18.60 9.68 -33.32
CA PHE A 45 18.94 8.87 -32.15
C PHE A 45 17.82 8.89 -31.10
N PHE A 46 17.18 10.08 -30.89
CA PHE A 46 16.06 10.22 -29.97
C PHE A 46 14.76 9.57 -30.49
N LEU A 47 14.53 9.56 -31.83
CA LEU A 47 13.38 8.88 -32.41
C LEU A 47 13.58 7.36 -32.49
N MET A 48 14.79 6.88 -32.75
CA MET A 48 15.07 5.44 -32.76
C MET A 48 15.30 4.85 -31.38
N ASN A 49 15.78 5.65 -30.45
CA ASN A 49 15.97 5.26 -29.07
C ASN A 49 14.84 5.82 -28.17
N LYS A 50 13.61 5.93 -28.71
CA LYS A 50 12.45 6.00 -27.84
C LYS A 50 12.57 4.80 -26.91
N PRO A 51 12.78 4.99 -25.60
CA PRO A 51 12.51 3.90 -24.68
C PRO A 51 11.07 3.52 -24.97
N SER A 52 10.91 2.31 -25.51
CA SER A 52 9.61 1.68 -25.74
C SER A 52 8.79 1.99 -24.51
N GLY A 53 7.74 2.82 -24.69
CA GLY A 53 7.02 3.42 -23.58
C GLY A 53 6.74 2.35 -22.56
N ALA A 54 7.43 2.45 -21.44
CA ALA A 54 6.84 2.01 -20.21
C ALA A 54 5.62 2.92 -20.04
N GLU A 55 4.54 2.53 -20.68
CA GLU A 55 3.20 2.87 -20.23
C GLU A 55 3.28 2.73 -18.73
N PRO A 56 3.00 3.80 -17.94
CA PRO A 56 2.97 3.64 -16.49
C PRO A 56 2.05 2.45 -16.28
N ALA A 57 2.65 1.33 -15.87
CA ALA A 57 1.88 0.14 -15.55
C ALA A 57 0.86 0.66 -14.53
N ALA A 58 -0.36 0.92 -15.00
CA ALA A 58 -1.48 1.16 -14.13
C ALA A 58 -1.34 0.10 -13.04
N PRO A 59 -1.37 0.47 -11.75
CA PRO A 59 -1.20 -0.50 -10.69
C PRO A 59 -2.15 -1.63 -11.05
N LYS A 60 -1.58 -2.80 -11.36
CA LYS A 60 -2.33 -4.00 -11.66
C LYS A 60 -3.15 -4.23 -10.43
N VAL A 61 -4.39 -3.76 -10.44
CA VAL A 61 -5.36 -4.05 -9.40
C VAL A 61 -5.51 -5.55 -9.48
N GLU A 62 -4.74 -6.26 -8.63
CA GLU A 62 -4.91 -7.71 -8.49
C GLU A 62 -6.39 -7.88 -8.17
N ALA A 63 -7.08 -8.60 -9.05
CA ALA A 63 -8.47 -8.94 -8.79
C ALA A 63 -8.54 -9.52 -7.38
N PRO A 64 -9.45 -9.03 -6.52
CA PRO A 64 -9.52 -9.46 -5.13
C PRO A 64 -9.60 -10.98 -5.12
N LYS A 65 -8.62 -11.63 -4.50
CA LYS A 65 -8.62 -13.08 -4.34
C LYS A 65 -9.91 -13.48 -3.62
N PRO A 66 -10.58 -14.55 -4.06
CA PRO A 66 -11.79 -14.98 -3.40
C PRO A 66 -11.51 -15.22 -1.90
N PRO A 67 -12.43 -14.83 -1.01
CA PRO A 67 -12.26 -15.04 0.42
C PRO A 67 -12.20 -16.53 0.74
N ILE A 68 -11.27 -16.92 1.61
CA ILE A 68 -11.11 -18.29 2.08
C ILE A 68 -11.72 -18.38 3.47
N PHE A 69 -12.58 -19.37 3.69
CA PHE A 69 -13.24 -19.61 4.97
C PHE A 69 -12.86 -20.96 5.54
N MET A 70 -12.79 -21.02 6.87
CA MET A 70 -12.63 -22.24 7.65
C MET A 70 -13.71 -22.28 8.71
N SER A 71 -14.58 -23.30 8.68
CA SER A 71 -15.58 -23.52 9.70
C SER A 71 -14.98 -24.24 10.91
N LEU A 72 -15.31 -23.73 12.09
CA LEU A 72 -15.05 -24.43 13.35
C LEU A 72 -16.26 -25.26 13.71
N GLU A 73 -16.04 -26.30 14.52
CA GLU A 73 -17.16 -27.10 15.07
C GLU A 73 -18.02 -26.24 16.00
N THR A 74 -19.26 -26.70 16.22
CA THR A 74 -20.21 -26.05 17.13
C THR A 74 -19.68 -25.96 18.55
N PHE A 75 -19.83 -24.77 19.14
CA PHE A 75 -19.54 -24.52 20.55
C PHE A 75 -20.84 -24.49 21.35
N THR A 76 -20.84 -25.18 22.48
CA THR A 76 -21.92 -25.11 23.46
C THR A 76 -21.29 -24.83 24.81
N VAL A 77 -21.65 -23.72 25.45
CA VAL A 77 -21.07 -23.27 26.73
C VAL A 77 -22.16 -22.76 27.66
N ASN A 78 -21.93 -22.85 28.96
CA ASN A 78 -22.69 -22.09 29.95
C ASN A 78 -22.19 -20.66 29.98
N LEU A 79 -23.09 -19.69 29.94
CA LEU A 79 -22.78 -18.30 30.11
C LEU A 79 -22.55 -17.95 31.59
N GLN A 80 -21.94 -16.81 31.83
CA GLN A 80 -21.73 -16.29 33.19
C GLN A 80 -23.07 -16.18 33.91
N GLY A 81 -23.14 -16.72 35.15
CA GLY A 81 -24.39 -16.83 35.92
C GLY A 81 -25.01 -18.21 35.90
N GLY A 82 -24.60 -19.13 35.00
CA GLY A 82 -24.90 -20.55 35.02
C GLY A 82 -26.33 -20.98 34.62
N SER A 83 -27.23 -20.00 34.38
CA SER A 83 -28.64 -20.25 34.06
C SER A 83 -28.96 -20.29 32.56
N SER A 84 -28.00 -19.95 31.71
CA SER A 84 -28.19 -19.85 30.27
C SER A 84 -27.06 -20.54 29.51
N TYR A 85 -27.42 -21.15 28.38
CA TYR A 85 -26.50 -21.81 27.47
C TYR A 85 -26.39 -21.01 26.18
N LEU A 86 -25.18 -20.90 25.68
CA LEU A 86 -24.90 -20.36 24.35
C LEU A 86 -24.50 -21.52 23.43
N GLN A 87 -25.18 -21.64 22.31
CA GLN A 87 -24.77 -22.51 21.20
C GLN A 87 -24.49 -21.64 19.97
N LEU A 88 -23.31 -21.79 19.38
CA LEU A 88 -22.95 -21.03 18.19
C LEU A 88 -22.02 -21.82 17.25
N ASN A 89 -22.11 -21.48 15.97
CA ASN A 89 -21.20 -21.92 14.92
C ASN A 89 -20.37 -20.75 14.45
N ILE A 90 -19.08 -20.98 14.21
CA ILE A 90 -18.10 -19.96 13.85
C ILE A 90 -17.46 -20.32 12.52
N ASP A 91 -17.49 -19.37 11.57
CA ASP A 91 -16.69 -19.40 10.36
C ASP A 91 -15.61 -18.33 10.43
N LEU A 92 -14.36 -18.73 10.20
CA LEU A 92 -13.20 -17.85 10.19
C LEU A 92 -12.85 -17.52 8.75
N ARG A 93 -12.81 -16.23 8.39
CA ARG A 93 -12.21 -15.78 7.15
C ARG A 93 -10.71 -15.63 7.37
N VAL A 94 -9.92 -16.33 6.56
CA VAL A 94 -8.47 -16.38 6.68
C VAL A 94 -7.77 -15.80 5.45
N SER A 95 -6.52 -15.39 5.61
CA SER A 95 -5.72 -14.79 4.54
C SER A 95 -5.15 -15.80 3.54
N GLY A 96 -5.15 -17.08 3.87
CA GLY A 96 -4.60 -18.14 3.01
C GLY A 96 -4.52 -19.50 3.68
N ASP A 97 -4.18 -20.52 2.88
CA ASP A 97 -4.13 -21.93 3.32
C ASP A 97 -3.15 -22.19 4.45
N LYS A 98 -2.01 -21.46 4.48
CA LYS A 98 -1.04 -21.57 5.59
C LYS A 98 -1.63 -21.24 6.95
N VAL A 99 -2.62 -20.34 6.98
CA VAL A 99 -3.35 -19.97 8.21
C VAL A 99 -4.27 -21.12 8.63
N ILE A 100 -4.91 -21.78 7.66
CA ILE A 100 -5.72 -22.97 7.93
C ILE A 100 -4.87 -24.07 8.58
N ASP A 101 -3.67 -24.31 8.05
CA ASP A 101 -2.77 -25.33 8.59
C ASP A 101 -2.30 -24.97 10.01
N ALA A 102 -1.97 -23.69 10.26
CA ALA A 102 -1.62 -23.20 11.60
C ALA A 102 -2.78 -23.35 12.59
N ILE A 103 -4.02 -23.01 12.18
CA ILE A 103 -5.22 -23.20 13.00
C ILE A 103 -5.43 -24.69 13.32
N LYS A 104 -5.30 -25.59 12.34
CA LYS A 104 -5.43 -27.05 12.55
C LYS A 104 -4.39 -27.57 13.54
N LEU A 105 -3.15 -27.09 13.43
CA LEU A 105 -2.06 -27.48 14.34
C LEU A 105 -2.36 -27.09 15.79
N HIS A 106 -2.91 -25.89 16.01
CA HIS A 106 -3.23 -25.35 17.33
C HIS A 106 -4.72 -25.50 17.71
N MET A 107 -5.46 -26.36 17.01
CA MET A 107 -6.90 -26.49 17.19
C MET A 107 -7.35 -26.74 18.64
N PRO A 108 -6.72 -27.64 19.42
CA PRO A 108 -7.12 -27.84 20.82
C PRO A 108 -6.98 -26.59 21.69
N GLU A 109 -5.88 -25.84 21.49
CA GLU A 109 -5.61 -24.59 22.21
C GLU A 109 -6.62 -23.50 21.84
N ILE A 110 -6.91 -23.38 20.55
CA ILE A 110 -7.88 -22.44 20.00
C ILE A 110 -9.28 -22.75 20.55
N ARG A 111 -9.70 -24.01 20.53
CA ARG A 111 -11.00 -24.40 21.08
C ARG A 111 -11.11 -24.08 22.56
N ASN A 112 -10.08 -24.43 23.34
CA ASN A 112 -10.05 -24.09 24.77
C ASN A 112 -10.11 -22.57 25.00
N GLY A 113 -9.32 -21.80 24.26
CA GLY A 113 -9.32 -20.34 24.37
C GLY A 113 -10.69 -19.72 24.05
N ILE A 114 -11.36 -20.20 22.99
CA ILE A 114 -12.70 -19.75 22.63
C ILE A 114 -13.73 -20.18 23.70
N LEU A 115 -13.68 -21.40 24.19
CA LEU A 115 -14.58 -21.89 25.25
C LEU A 115 -14.49 -21.03 26.51
N LEU A 116 -13.27 -20.72 26.97
CA LEU A 116 -13.05 -19.85 28.13
C LEU A 116 -13.57 -18.42 27.89
N LEU A 117 -13.32 -17.87 26.71
CA LEU A 117 -13.82 -16.56 26.32
C LEU A 117 -15.35 -16.52 26.34
N LEU A 118 -16.01 -17.50 25.71
CA LEU A 118 -17.47 -17.58 25.65
C LEU A 118 -18.08 -17.73 27.04
N SER A 119 -17.51 -18.59 27.89
CA SER A 119 -17.99 -18.81 29.27
C SER A 119 -17.84 -17.57 30.17
N SER A 120 -16.97 -16.63 29.81
CA SER A 120 -16.82 -15.37 30.55
C SER A 120 -17.85 -14.30 30.17
N LYS A 121 -18.72 -14.56 29.19
CA LYS A 121 -19.72 -13.59 28.71
C LYS A 121 -21.06 -13.77 29.41
N SER A 122 -21.75 -12.66 29.64
CA SER A 122 -23.14 -12.68 30.12
C SER A 122 -24.14 -12.65 28.98
N VAL A 123 -25.39 -13.04 29.27
CA VAL A 123 -26.51 -12.90 28.32
C VAL A 123 -26.66 -11.45 27.87
N THR A 124 -26.50 -10.50 28.77
CA THR A 124 -26.63 -9.07 28.46
C THR A 124 -25.58 -8.59 27.47
N ASP A 125 -24.32 -9.06 27.60
CA ASP A 125 -23.24 -8.71 26.67
C ASP A 125 -23.54 -9.20 25.26
N LEU A 126 -24.17 -10.36 25.12
CA LEU A 126 -24.38 -11.03 23.83
C LEU A 126 -25.76 -10.76 23.20
N SER A 127 -26.66 -10.05 23.91
CA SER A 127 -28.00 -9.73 23.40
C SER A 127 -27.98 -8.65 22.33
N THR A 128 -26.95 -7.80 22.30
CA THR A 128 -26.84 -6.66 21.37
C THR A 128 -26.00 -6.99 20.15
N VAL A 129 -26.26 -6.28 19.06
CA VAL A 129 -25.42 -6.38 17.83
C VAL A 129 -23.97 -6.00 18.13
N ALA A 130 -23.76 -4.90 18.85
CA ALA A 130 -22.44 -4.44 19.25
C ALA A 130 -21.69 -5.48 20.11
N GLY A 131 -22.37 -6.14 21.03
CA GLY A 131 -21.79 -7.21 21.84
C GLY A 131 -21.35 -8.41 21.01
N LYS A 132 -22.14 -8.81 20.02
CA LYS A 132 -21.77 -9.90 19.08
C LYS A 132 -20.58 -9.52 18.20
N GLN A 133 -20.52 -8.26 17.73
CA GLN A 133 -19.38 -7.76 16.96
C GLN A 133 -18.10 -7.77 17.81
N LYS A 134 -18.18 -7.26 19.05
CA LYS A 134 -17.07 -7.28 20.00
C LYS A 134 -16.58 -8.69 20.27
N LEU A 135 -17.50 -9.64 20.49
CA LEU A 135 -17.14 -11.05 20.65
C LEU A 135 -16.38 -11.58 19.43
N GLY A 136 -16.81 -11.27 18.21
CA GLY A 136 -16.10 -11.65 16.99
C GLY A 136 -14.69 -11.11 16.93
N GLU A 137 -14.47 -9.86 17.33
CA GLU A 137 -13.13 -9.25 17.40
C GLU A 137 -12.25 -9.90 18.48
N GLU A 138 -12.81 -10.22 19.64
CA GLU A 138 -12.10 -10.91 20.71
C GLU A 138 -11.68 -12.32 20.30
N ILE A 139 -12.57 -13.09 19.64
CA ILE A 139 -12.25 -14.41 19.09
C ILE A 139 -11.15 -14.30 18.06
N ARG A 140 -11.23 -13.34 17.13
CA ARG A 140 -10.19 -13.08 16.12
C ARG A 140 -8.84 -12.81 16.77
N ALA A 141 -8.79 -11.93 17.75
CA ALA A 141 -7.57 -11.59 18.48
C ALA A 141 -6.99 -12.81 19.20
N GLN A 142 -7.84 -13.60 19.86
CA GLN A 142 -7.45 -14.82 20.57
C GLN A 142 -6.85 -15.87 19.63
N VAL A 143 -7.49 -16.13 18.49
CA VAL A 143 -6.99 -17.10 17.50
C VAL A 143 -5.66 -16.63 16.93
N ASN A 144 -5.56 -15.35 16.48
CA ASN A 144 -4.32 -14.80 15.93
C ASN A 144 -3.16 -14.82 16.94
N LYS A 145 -3.44 -14.61 18.22
CA LYS A 145 -2.45 -14.73 19.29
C LYS A 145 -1.92 -16.17 19.41
N LEU A 146 -2.79 -17.15 19.36
CA LEU A 146 -2.42 -18.58 19.51
C LEU A 146 -1.63 -19.11 18.32
N ILE A 147 -1.97 -18.69 17.10
CA ILE A 147 -1.21 -19.08 15.89
C ILE A 147 0.03 -18.19 15.64
N ALA A 148 0.37 -17.29 16.58
CA ALA A 148 1.50 -16.36 16.52
C ALA A 148 1.52 -15.44 15.27
N LEU A 149 0.38 -15.22 14.63
CA LEU A 149 0.23 -14.33 13.49
C LEU A 149 -0.47 -13.04 13.93
N GLN A 150 0.32 -12.02 14.27
CA GLN A 150 -0.18 -10.73 14.74
C GLN A 150 -0.27 -9.67 13.63
N ASP A 151 0.09 -10.01 12.40
CA ASP A 151 -0.04 -9.10 11.26
C ASP A 151 -1.52 -9.00 10.85
N PRO A 152 -2.12 -7.78 10.82
CA PRO A 152 -3.51 -7.58 10.42
C PRO A 152 -3.85 -8.08 9.01
N LYS A 153 -2.85 -8.24 8.15
CA LYS A 153 -2.99 -8.71 6.77
C LYS A 153 -2.81 -10.22 6.62
N HIS A 154 -2.22 -10.86 7.63
CA HIS A 154 -1.94 -12.29 7.63
C HIS A 154 -2.54 -12.89 8.91
N GLY A 155 -3.35 -13.94 8.75
CA GLY A 155 -4.04 -14.59 9.87
C GLY A 155 -5.53 -14.66 9.66
N VAL A 156 -6.28 -14.68 10.75
CA VAL A 156 -7.74 -14.58 10.75
C VAL A 156 -8.15 -13.13 10.52
N LEU A 157 -8.83 -12.89 9.40
CA LEU A 157 -9.25 -11.57 8.94
C LEU A 157 -10.64 -11.18 9.48
N GLY A 158 -11.47 -12.18 9.78
CA GLY A 158 -12.82 -11.94 10.30
C GLY A 158 -13.41 -13.20 10.91
N VAL A 159 -14.38 -13.00 11.79
CA VAL A 159 -15.16 -14.06 12.45
C VAL A 159 -16.62 -13.85 12.13
N PHE A 160 -17.29 -14.90 11.72
CA PHE A 160 -18.70 -14.89 11.33
C PHE A 160 -19.46 -15.95 12.14
N PHE A 161 -20.57 -15.53 12.71
CA PHE A 161 -21.48 -16.44 13.41
C PHE A 161 -22.55 -16.91 12.44
N THR A 162 -22.55 -18.19 12.10
CA THR A 162 -23.53 -18.81 11.18
C THR A 162 -24.73 -19.37 11.92
N SER A 163 -24.60 -19.61 13.21
CA SER A 163 -25.66 -19.90 14.15
C SER A 163 -25.33 -19.23 15.50
N PHE A 164 -26.35 -18.70 16.19
CA PHE A 164 -26.14 -18.04 17.49
C PHE A 164 -27.44 -18.14 18.30
N VAL A 165 -27.48 -19.05 19.25
CA VAL A 165 -28.68 -19.35 20.05
C VAL A 165 -28.31 -19.24 21.53
N ILE A 166 -29.09 -18.45 22.30
CA ILE A 166 -29.04 -18.40 23.75
C ILE A 166 -30.30 -19.02 24.28
N GLN A 167 -30.16 -19.96 25.22
CA GLN A 167 -31.26 -20.66 25.87
C GLN A 167 -31.15 -20.59 27.38
#